data_21cec8eb6d556bb5ec001410205eeef4
#
_entry.id   21cec8eb6d556bb5ec001410205eeef4
#
_cell.length_a   1.000
_cell.length_b   1.000
_cell.length_c   1.000
_cell.angle_alpha   90.00
_cell.angle_beta   90.00
_cell.angle_gamma   90.00
#
_symmetry.space_group_name_H-M   'P 1'
#
loop_
_entity.id
_entity.type
_entity.pdbx_description
1 polymer ?
#
loop_
_entity_poly.entity_id
_entity_poly.type
_entity_poly.pdbx_seq_one_letter_code
_entity_poly.pdbx_strand_id
1 'polypeptide(L)'
;MTEYIRNRRLALAGNDLLITDDKIIDIAMKYGYDSPDSFTKAFTRFHGVSPSSVRKDEVMLKTFAPLKLKISLEGGYLMDYKIIKKDAFTVVANAKMFSYEGAKEAVPQFWQEHYKAGKGKHVMGVYGINIDTTMGQEEFEYLIADPYNPKNDVPEGFVTRTIPSFDWAVFPCKGAMPDALQDVNTKIFTEWLPALKEYEFAAGYCVEFYDDPTKYEKGTQDENYYCEIWIPVKKKA
;
A
#
# COMPACT_ATOMS: atom_id res chain seq x y z
N MET A 1 17.43 -3.10 -20.54
CA MET A 1 17.64 -4.54 -20.80
C MET A 1 19.05 -4.87 -21.25
N THR A 2 19.62 -4.13 -22.19
CA THR A 2 20.99 -4.36 -22.76
C THR A 2 22.09 -4.32 -21.70
N GLU A 3 22.03 -3.40 -20.75
CA GLU A 3 23.03 -3.29 -19.69
C GLU A 3 22.98 -4.46 -18.70
N TYR A 4 21.79 -4.92 -18.32
CA TYR A 4 21.61 -6.11 -17.49
C TYR A 4 22.26 -7.34 -18.12
N ILE A 5 21.96 -7.59 -19.40
CA ILE A 5 22.49 -8.75 -20.13
C ILE A 5 24.03 -8.67 -20.18
N ARG A 6 24.57 -7.49 -20.48
CA ARG A 6 26.02 -7.27 -20.53
C ARG A 6 26.69 -7.56 -19.19
N ASN A 7 26.17 -6.97 -18.12
CA ASN A 7 26.74 -7.14 -16.77
C ASN A 7 26.63 -8.60 -16.30
N ARG A 8 25.51 -9.27 -16.60
CA ARG A 8 25.34 -10.69 -16.30
C ARG A 8 26.32 -11.58 -17.03
N ARG A 9 26.56 -11.34 -18.33
CA ARG A 9 27.54 -12.06 -19.13
C ARG A 9 28.96 -11.87 -18.60
N LEU A 10 29.34 -10.65 -18.24
CA LEU A 10 30.67 -10.35 -17.67
C LEU A 10 30.89 -11.02 -16.31
N ALA A 11 29.86 -11.03 -15.44
CA ALA A 11 29.96 -11.73 -14.16
C ALA A 11 30.14 -13.24 -14.32
N LEU A 12 29.42 -13.85 -15.28
CA LEU A 12 29.55 -15.28 -15.58
C LEU A 12 30.93 -15.58 -16.24
N ALA A 13 31.39 -14.72 -17.13
CA ALA A 13 32.73 -14.85 -17.73
C ALA A 13 33.85 -14.78 -16.67
N GLY A 14 33.67 -13.92 -15.65
CA GLY A 14 34.59 -13.86 -14.50
C GLY A 14 34.63 -15.18 -13.73
N ASN A 15 33.48 -15.79 -13.53
CA ASN A 15 33.39 -17.08 -12.85
C ASN A 15 34.09 -18.20 -13.69
N ASP A 16 33.84 -18.24 -15.01
CA ASP A 16 34.49 -19.23 -15.88
C ASP A 16 36.02 -19.06 -15.86
N LEU A 17 36.55 -17.84 -15.87
CA LEU A 17 37.99 -17.57 -15.75
C LEU A 17 38.60 -18.11 -14.46
N LEU A 18 37.84 -18.21 -13.40
CA LEU A 18 38.30 -18.76 -12.11
C LEU A 18 38.27 -20.30 -12.09
N ILE A 19 37.29 -20.92 -12.74
CA ILE A 19 37.00 -22.36 -12.58
C ILE A 19 37.40 -23.22 -13.77
N THR A 20 37.75 -22.60 -14.92
CA THR A 20 38.14 -23.35 -16.15
C THR A 20 39.51 -22.92 -16.65
N ASP A 21 40.15 -23.80 -17.43
CA ASP A 21 41.40 -23.51 -18.14
C ASP A 21 41.16 -23.05 -19.59
N ASP A 22 39.91 -22.73 -19.96
CA ASP A 22 39.57 -22.28 -21.33
C ASP A 22 40.34 -21.01 -21.69
N LYS A 23 40.75 -20.88 -22.93
CA LYS A 23 41.46 -19.66 -23.39
C LYS A 23 40.55 -18.44 -23.26
N ILE A 24 41.14 -17.29 -22.92
CA ILE A 24 40.38 -16.02 -22.77
C ILE A 24 39.56 -15.70 -24.03
N ILE A 25 40.08 -16.05 -25.22
CA ILE A 25 39.39 -15.86 -26.49
C ILE A 25 38.12 -16.71 -26.58
N ASP A 26 38.16 -17.95 -26.11
CA ASP A 26 37.03 -18.87 -26.14
C ASP A 26 35.93 -18.42 -25.18
N ILE A 27 36.33 -17.95 -24.00
CA ILE A 27 35.42 -17.31 -23.02
C ILE A 27 34.81 -16.04 -23.59
N ALA A 28 35.58 -15.18 -24.25
CA ALA A 28 35.07 -13.98 -24.89
C ALA A 28 33.96 -14.31 -25.91
N MET A 29 34.25 -15.29 -26.80
CA MET A 29 33.27 -15.75 -27.78
C MET A 29 32.03 -16.38 -27.15
N LYS A 30 32.20 -17.22 -26.14
CA LYS A 30 31.10 -17.83 -25.37
C LYS A 30 30.11 -16.79 -24.83
N TYR A 31 30.61 -15.63 -24.36
CA TYR A 31 29.80 -14.55 -23.81
C TYR A 31 29.44 -13.47 -24.85
N GLY A 32 29.62 -13.74 -26.14
CA GLY A 32 29.12 -12.94 -27.25
C GLY A 32 29.94 -11.69 -27.54
N TYR A 33 31.26 -11.79 -27.39
CA TYR A 33 32.20 -10.76 -27.82
C TYR A 33 32.95 -11.21 -29.09
N ASP A 34 32.95 -10.35 -30.11
CA ASP A 34 33.55 -10.66 -31.42
C ASP A 34 35.08 -10.55 -31.43
N SER A 35 35.67 -9.95 -30.36
CA SER A 35 37.12 -9.86 -30.26
C SER A 35 37.58 -9.87 -28.77
N PRO A 36 38.79 -10.42 -28.51
CA PRO A 36 39.41 -10.41 -27.19
C PRO A 36 39.62 -8.99 -26.63
N ASP A 37 39.87 -8.02 -27.48
CA ASP A 37 40.09 -6.62 -27.05
C ASP A 37 38.82 -5.97 -26.56
N SER A 38 37.69 -6.17 -27.27
CA SER A 38 36.36 -5.66 -26.84
C SER A 38 35.93 -6.30 -25.51
N PHE A 39 36.16 -7.61 -25.40
CA PHE A 39 35.92 -8.35 -24.16
C PHE A 39 36.77 -7.79 -23.01
N THR A 40 38.09 -7.69 -23.21
CA THR A 40 39.03 -7.22 -22.17
C THR A 40 38.66 -5.82 -21.69
N LYS A 41 38.31 -4.88 -22.56
CA LYS A 41 37.87 -3.55 -22.22
C LYS A 41 36.58 -3.56 -21.38
N ALA A 42 35.58 -4.34 -21.82
CA ALA A 42 34.31 -4.46 -21.12
C ALA A 42 34.48 -5.15 -19.75
N PHE A 43 35.23 -6.22 -19.70
CA PHE A 43 35.55 -6.99 -18.51
C PHE A 43 36.27 -6.13 -17.45
N THR A 44 37.33 -5.43 -17.87
CA THR A 44 38.09 -4.54 -16.98
C THR A 44 37.22 -3.40 -16.44
N ARG A 45 36.38 -2.83 -17.31
CA ARG A 45 35.42 -1.78 -16.85
C ARG A 45 34.44 -2.31 -15.80
N PHE A 46 34.00 -3.55 -15.95
CA PHE A 46 33.02 -4.15 -15.03
C PHE A 46 33.68 -4.65 -13.74
N HIS A 47 34.73 -5.45 -13.83
CA HIS A 47 35.38 -6.07 -12.67
C HIS A 47 36.45 -5.20 -12.01
N GLY A 48 37.06 -4.26 -12.73
CA GLY A 48 38.17 -3.43 -12.28
C GLY A 48 39.56 -4.08 -12.50
N VAL A 49 39.58 -5.32 -12.99
CA VAL A 49 40.79 -6.10 -13.26
C VAL A 49 40.72 -6.74 -14.65
N SER A 50 41.89 -7.05 -15.26
CA SER A 50 41.91 -7.67 -16.58
C SER A 50 41.61 -9.18 -16.52
N PRO A 51 41.08 -9.81 -17.61
CA PRO A 51 40.89 -11.25 -17.65
C PRO A 51 42.14 -12.07 -17.37
N SER A 52 43.29 -11.57 -17.80
CA SER A 52 44.60 -12.24 -17.58
C SER A 52 45.08 -12.15 -16.14
N SER A 53 44.72 -11.09 -15.40
CA SER A 53 45.05 -10.94 -13.99
C SER A 53 44.26 -11.93 -13.13
N VAL A 54 43.02 -12.24 -13.50
CA VAL A 54 42.14 -13.20 -12.80
C VAL A 54 42.82 -14.58 -12.68
N ARG A 55 43.66 -14.97 -13.65
CA ARG A 55 44.33 -16.27 -13.67
C ARG A 55 45.68 -16.30 -12.97
N LYS A 56 46.24 -15.14 -12.72
CA LYS A 56 47.62 -15.03 -12.14
C LYS A 56 47.60 -14.68 -10.68
N ASP A 57 46.61 -13.93 -10.25
CA ASP A 57 46.56 -13.31 -8.96
C ASP A 57 45.24 -13.66 -8.24
N GLU A 58 45.25 -13.72 -6.90
CA GLU A 58 44.01 -13.74 -6.13
C GLU A 58 43.31 -12.38 -6.23
N VAL A 59 42.29 -12.29 -7.10
CA VAL A 59 41.54 -11.06 -7.35
C VAL A 59 40.06 -11.20 -6.94
N MET A 60 39.52 -10.13 -6.41
CA MET A 60 38.07 -10.05 -6.14
C MET A 60 37.34 -9.67 -7.39
N LEU A 61 36.39 -10.50 -7.79
CA LEU A 61 35.49 -10.24 -8.92
C LEU A 61 34.12 -9.73 -8.44
N LYS A 62 33.56 -8.83 -9.24
CA LYS A 62 32.17 -8.38 -9.01
C LYS A 62 31.21 -9.46 -9.43
N THR A 63 30.23 -9.75 -8.58
CA THR A 63 29.11 -10.63 -8.89
C THR A 63 27.92 -9.80 -9.40
N PHE A 64 27.12 -10.41 -10.26
CA PHE A 64 25.87 -9.82 -10.73
C PHE A 64 24.77 -10.89 -10.65
N ALA A 65 23.90 -10.77 -9.66
CA ALA A 65 22.88 -11.76 -9.38
C ALA A 65 21.87 -11.88 -10.55
N PRO A 66 21.31 -13.08 -10.79
CA PRO A 66 20.22 -13.23 -11.75
C PRO A 66 18.99 -12.45 -11.31
N LEU A 67 18.28 -11.87 -12.29
CA LEU A 67 16.99 -11.23 -12.04
C LEU A 67 16.01 -12.29 -11.56
N LYS A 68 15.46 -12.10 -10.38
CA LYS A 68 14.34 -12.92 -9.86
C LYS A 68 13.06 -12.15 -10.07
N LEU A 69 12.22 -12.63 -10.99
CA LEU A 69 10.85 -12.15 -11.15
C LEU A 69 9.98 -12.89 -10.14
N LYS A 70 9.40 -12.17 -9.20
CA LYS A 70 8.29 -12.67 -8.41
C LYS A 70 7.00 -12.24 -9.14
N ILE A 71 6.32 -13.18 -9.76
CA ILE A 71 4.97 -12.98 -10.29
C ILE A 71 4.04 -13.53 -9.22
N SER A 72 3.31 -12.66 -8.49
CA SER A 72 2.15 -13.05 -7.72
C SER A 72 0.93 -12.82 -8.60
N LEU A 73 0.14 -13.85 -8.80
CA LEU A 73 -1.21 -13.75 -9.34
C LEU A 73 -2.14 -13.65 -8.13
N GLU A 74 -2.50 -12.42 -7.81
CA GLU A 74 -3.53 -12.12 -6.82
C GLU A 74 -4.75 -11.61 -7.59
N GLY A 75 -5.91 -12.13 -7.29
CA GLY A 75 -7.15 -11.77 -7.96
C GLY A 75 -8.11 -12.95 -8.04
N GLY A 76 -9.32 -12.68 -8.45
CA GLY A 76 -10.38 -13.69 -8.52
C GLY A 76 -11.28 -13.71 -7.30
N TYR A 77 -11.24 -12.68 -6.44
CA TYR A 77 -12.23 -12.47 -5.39
C TYR A 77 -13.42 -11.72 -5.96
N LEU A 78 -14.61 -12.20 -5.65
CA LEU A 78 -15.79 -11.37 -5.73
C LEU A 78 -15.77 -10.43 -4.51
N MET A 79 -15.50 -9.16 -4.72
CA MET A 79 -15.75 -8.14 -3.68
C MET A 79 -17.22 -7.79 -3.76
N ASP A 80 -17.96 -8.20 -2.74
CA ASP A 80 -19.34 -7.75 -2.57
C ASP A 80 -19.34 -6.26 -2.21
N TYR A 81 -20.05 -5.45 -3.00
CA TYR A 81 -20.30 -4.05 -2.67
C TYR A 81 -21.66 -3.63 -3.22
N LYS A 82 -22.21 -2.59 -2.65
CA LYS A 82 -23.45 -1.96 -3.12
C LYS A 82 -23.22 -0.47 -3.34
N ILE A 83 -23.89 0.09 -4.36
CA ILE A 83 -23.95 1.55 -4.53
C ILE A 83 -25.21 2.05 -3.84
N ILE A 84 -25.06 2.97 -2.90
CA ILE A 84 -26.18 3.63 -2.22
C ILE A 84 -26.03 5.14 -2.34
N LYS A 85 -27.14 5.83 -2.54
CA LYS A 85 -27.18 7.29 -2.40
C LYS A 85 -27.44 7.63 -0.94
N LYS A 86 -26.60 8.51 -0.39
CA LYS A 86 -26.77 9.02 0.98
C LYS A 86 -26.74 10.54 0.95
N ASP A 87 -27.74 11.14 1.55
CA ASP A 87 -27.78 12.60 1.71
C ASP A 87 -26.68 13.08 2.63
N ALA A 88 -26.36 14.38 2.58
CA ALA A 88 -25.40 14.97 3.47
C ALA A 88 -25.77 14.72 4.94
N PHE A 89 -24.80 14.37 5.75
CA PHE A 89 -24.99 14.12 7.18
C PHE A 89 -23.92 14.80 8.00
N THR A 90 -24.31 15.25 9.19
CA THR A 90 -23.38 15.91 10.11
C THR A 90 -22.98 14.96 11.23
N VAL A 91 -21.72 15.01 11.60
CA VAL A 91 -21.15 14.24 12.71
C VAL A 91 -20.56 15.16 13.75
N VAL A 92 -20.51 14.71 14.99
CA VAL A 92 -19.69 15.25 16.07
C VAL A 92 -18.46 14.36 16.21
N ALA A 93 -17.27 14.94 16.31
CA ALA A 93 -16.03 14.19 16.16
C ALA A 93 -14.88 14.70 17.03
N ASN A 94 -14.03 13.78 17.45
CA ASN A 94 -12.66 14.05 17.83
C ASN A 94 -11.81 14.03 16.54
N ALA A 95 -11.24 15.19 16.17
CA ALA A 95 -10.54 15.39 14.90
C ALA A 95 -9.03 15.54 15.10
N LYS A 96 -8.23 14.99 14.19
CA LYS A 96 -6.77 15.14 14.19
C LYS A 96 -6.23 15.04 12.76
N MET A 97 -5.22 15.85 12.46
CA MET A 97 -4.49 15.78 11.19
C MET A 97 -3.45 14.66 11.23
N PHE A 98 -3.31 13.94 10.13
CA PHE A 98 -2.34 12.87 9.96
C PHE A 98 -1.63 13.00 8.62
N SER A 99 -0.34 12.63 8.58
CA SER A 99 0.35 12.36 7.33
C SER A 99 0.00 10.96 6.82
N TYR A 100 -0.10 10.80 5.49
CA TYR A 100 -0.25 9.45 4.89
C TYR A 100 0.91 8.53 5.24
N GLU A 101 2.13 9.10 5.36
CA GLU A 101 3.27 8.37 5.88
C GLU A 101 3.08 8.08 7.37
N GLY A 102 3.03 6.80 7.74
CA GLY A 102 2.83 6.35 9.12
C GLY A 102 1.38 6.35 9.62
N ALA A 103 0.39 6.70 8.80
CA ALA A 103 -1.02 6.71 9.20
C ALA A 103 -1.52 5.33 9.66
N LYS A 104 -0.99 4.25 9.06
CA LYS A 104 -1.39 2.87 9.39
C LYS A 104 -1.18 2.54 10.87
N GLU A 105 -0.13 3.08 11.48
CA GLU A 105 0.19 2.92 12.89
C GLU A 105 -0.41 4.03 13.76
N ALA A 106 -0.43 5.26 13.24
CA ALA A 106 -0.84 6.44 14.01
C ALA A 106 -2.36 6.53 14.23
N VAL A 107 -3.17 6.12 13.26
CA VAL A 107 -4.64 6.13 13.39
C VAL A 107 -5.14 5.15 14.47
N PRO A 108 -4.69 3.88 14.52
CA PRO A 108 -5.04 3.00 15.63
C PRO A 108 -4.62 3.52 17.01
N GLN A 109 -3.46 4.20 17.11
CA GLN A 109 -3.03 4.83 18.36
C GLN A 109 -3.98 5.96 18.78
N PHE A 110 -4.45 6.77 17.82
CA PHE A 110 -5.41 7.83 18.08
C PHE A 110 -6.75 7.28 18.62
N TRP A 111 -7.21 6.13 18.13
CA TRP A 111 -8.36 5.44 18.70
C TRP A 111 -8.12 5.01 20.15
N GLN A 112 -6.95 4.45 20.45
CA GLN A 112 -6.58 4.06 21.82
C GLN A 112 -6.51 5.29 22.76
N GLU A 113 -5.89 6.39 22.30
CA GLU A 113 -5.81 7.65 23.02
C GLU A 113 -7.21 8.22 23.30
N HIS A 114 -8.11 8.17 22.33
CA HIS A 114 -9.49 8.63 22.44
C HIS A 114 -10.24 7.93 23.59
N TYR A 115 -10.19 6.62 23.62
CA TYR A 115 -10.86 5.86 24.69
C TYR A 115 -10.13 6.00 26.03
N LYS A 116 -8.81 5.99 26.05
CA LYS A 116 -8.01 6.14 27.27
C LYS A 116 -8.21 7.50 27.95
N ALA A 117 -8.43 8.54 27.16
CA ALA A 117 -8.76 9.88 27.63
C ALA A 117 -10.24 10.03 28.09
N GLY A 118 -11.04 8.96 28.02
CA GLY A 118 -12.45 8.97 28.39
C GLY A 118 -13.37 9.68 27.40
N LYS A 119 -12.86 10.07 26.23
CA LYS A 119 -13.62 10.76 25.18
C LYS A 119 -14.75 9.91 24.58
N GLY A 120 -14.62 8.58 24.62
CA GLY A 120 -15.65 7.65 24.21
C GLY A 120 -16.99 7.76 24.93
N LYS A 121 -17.05 8.46 26.10
CA LYS A 121 -18.30 8.79 26.79
C LYS A 121 -19.15 9.84 26.05
N HIS A 122 -18.52 10.65 25.22
CA HIS A 122 -19.15 11.72 24.44
C HIS A 122 -19.33 11.34 22.97
N VAL A 123 -18.34 10.65 22.41
CA VAL A 123 -18.33 10.17 21.04
C VAL A 123 -17.82 8.74 21.06
N MET A 124 -18.71 7.78 20.82
CA MET A 124 -18.39 6.35 20.83
C MET A 124 -17.50 5.94 19.67
N GLY A 125 -17.60 6.63 18.53
CA GLY A 125 -16.87 6.31 17.32
C GLY A 125 -17.59 5.30 16.44
N VAL A 126 -18.85 5.58 16.14
CA VAL A 126 -19.62 4.83 15.12
C VAL A 126 -18.98 4.97 13.73
N TYR A 127 -18.27 6.07 13.52
CA TYR A 127 -17.56 6.34 12.28
C TYR A 127 -16.08 6.66 12.52
N GLY A 128 -15.20 6.10 11.64
CA GLY A 128 -13.89 6.63 11.33
C GLY A 128 -13.98 7.34 9.98
N ILE A 129 -13.60 8.61 9.90
CA ILE A 129 -13.75 9.34 8.63
C ILE A 129 -12.43 9.99 8.25
N ASN A 130 -11.91 9.61 7.08
CA ASN A 130 -10.81 10.28 6.45
C ASN A 130 -11.35 11.38 5.53
N ILE A 131 -10.81 12.59 5.64
CA ILE A 131 -11.16 13.75 4.82
C ILE A 131 -9.89 14.32 4.20
N ASP A 132 -9.72 14.09 2.90
CA ASP A 132 -8.69 14.70 2.07
C ASP A 132 -9.35 15.63 1.05
N THR A 133 -9.54 16.90 1.41
CA THR A 133 -10.24 17.88 0.58
C THR A 133 -9.44 18.30 -0.66
N THR A 134 -8.16 18.00 -0.72
CA THR A 134 -7.24 18.51 -1.74
C THR A 134 -6.68 17.45 -2.68
N MET A 135 -7.04 16.18 -2.46
CA MET A 135 -6.67 15.02 -3.29
C MET A 135 -5.21 15.09 -3.79
N GLY A 136 -4.26 14.73 -2.94
CA GLY A 136 -2.84 14.71 -3.29
C GLY A 136 -1.94 15.55 -2.38
N GLN A 137 -2.45 16.04 -1.25
CA GLN A 137 -1.61 16.54 -0.17
C GLN A 137 -1.00 15.39 0.64
N GLU A 138 0.05 15.71 1.39
CA GLU A 138 0.73 14.74 2.26
C GLU A 138 -0.05 14.44 3.54
N GLU A 139 -1.13 15.19 3.82
CA GLU A 139 -1.90 15.14 5.06
C GLU A 139 -3.41 15.04 4.83
N PHE A 140 -4.12 14.45 5.79
CA PHE A 140 -5.57 14.34 5.81
C PHE A 140 -6.11 14.55 7.24
N GLU A 141 -7.36 15.01 7.35
CA GLU A 141 -8.07 15.03 8.63
C GLU A 141 -8.72 13.68 8.89
N TYR A 142 -8.47 13.08 10.05
CA TYR A 142 -9.17 11.88 10.50
C TYR A 142 -10.08 12.18 11.67
N LEU A 143 -11.31 11.66 11.62
CA LEU A 143 -12.35 11.88 12.61
C LEU A 143 -12.70 10.54 13.27
N ILE A 144 -12.72 10.51 14.60
CA ILE A 144 -13.49 9.53 15.37
C ILE A 144 -14.82 10.20 15.67
N ALA A 145 -15.93 9.68 15.14
CA ALA A 145 -17.16 10.44 15.04
C ALA A 145 -18.43 9.65 15.33
N ASP A 146 -19.45 10.36 15.77
CA ASP A 146 -20.83 9.87 15.91
C ASP A 146 -21.81 10.78 15.16
N PRO A 147 -23.02 10.30 14.81
CA PRO A 147 -24.05 11.15 14.24
C PRO A 147 -24.35 12.35 15.16
N TYR A 148 -24.30 13.55 14.59
CA TYR A 148 -24.61 14.77 15.36
C TYR A 148 -26.12 14.95 15.53
N ASN A 149 -26.54 15.19 16.77
CA ASN A 149 -27.89 15.60 17.07
C ASN A 149 -27.92 17.11 17.36
N PRO A 150 -28.58 17.96 16.51
CA PRO A 150 -28.63 19.42 16.72
C PRO A 150 -29.25 19.88 18.05
N LYS A 151 -29.90 18.99 18.77
CA LYS A 151 -30.48 19.30 20.09
C LYS A 151 -29.45 19.22 21.22
N ASN A 152 -28.28 18.66 20.95
CA ASN A 152 -27.21 18.48 21.91
C ASN A 152 -26.12 19.50 21.67
N ASP A 153 -25.54 20.02 22.75
CA ASP A 153 -24.32 20.83 22.64
C ASP A 153 -23.14 19.96 22.16
N VAL A 154 -22.23 20.59 21.47
CA VAL A 154 -20.97 19.94 21.08
C VAL A 154 -20.06 19.93 22.30
N PRO A 155 -19.59 18.76 22.77
CA PRO A 155 -18.73 18.70 23.94
C PRO A 155 -17.40 19.45 23.70
N GLU A 156 -16.81 19.98 24.78
CA GLU A 156 -15.53 20.67 24.70
C GLU A 156 -14.43 19.77 24.12
N GLY A 157 -13.66 20.31 23.16
CA GLY A 157 -12.59 19.57 22.48
C GLY A 157 -13.08 18.66 21.33
N PHE A 158 -14.37 18.75 20.98
CA PHE A 158 -14.93 18.10 19.79
C PHE A 158 -15.34 19.15 18.75
N VAL A 159 -15.49 18.69 17.51
CA VAL A 159 -15.90 19.51 16.38
C VAL A 159 -17.07 18.87 15.64
N THR A 160 -17.80 19.65 14.87
CA THR A 160 -18.77 19.12 13.91
C THR A 160 -18.20 19.16 12.51
N ARG A 161 -18.54 18.14 11.69
CA ARG A 161 -18.23 18.11 10.25
C ARG A 161 -19.47 17.62 9.51
N THR A 162 -19.72 18.26 8.37
CA THR A 162 -20.78 17.81 7.46
C THR A 162 -20.15 17.08 6.28
N ILE A 163 -20.51 15.82 6.14
CA ILE A 163 -20.12 14.98 5.03
C ILE A 163 -21.12 15.21 3.92
N PRO A 164 -20.68 15.63 2.71
CA PRO A 164 -21.58 15.93 1.60
C PRO A 164 -22.37 14.72 1.12
N SER A 165 -23.43 14.98 0.34
CA SER A 165 -24.20 13.93 -0.34
C SER A 165 -23.40 13.33 -1.48
N PHE A 166 -23.29 12.00 -1.51
CA PHE A 166 -22.62 11.24 -2.56
C PHE A 166 -23.37 9.95 -2.86
N ASP A 167 -23.11 9.38 -4.04
CA ASP A 167 -23.27 7.96 -4.24
C ASP A 167 -22.05 7.25 -3.62
N TRP A 168 -22.31 6.27 -2.76
CA TRP A 168 -21.28 5.56 -2.02
C TRP A 168 -21.19 4.10 -2.45
N ALA A 169 -20.01 3.67 -2.81
CA ALA A 169 -19.69 2.26 -2.88
C ALA A 169 -19.42 1.76 -1.45
N VAL A 170 -20.27 0.89 -0.95
CA VAL A 170 -20.24 0.36 0.42
C VAL A 170 -19.74 -1.07 0.39
N PHE A 171 -18.64 -1.32 1.07
CA PHE A 171 -17.97 -2.62 1.17
C PHE A 171 -18.15 -3.19 2.58
N PRO A 172 -18.82 -4.35 2.72
CA PRO A 172 -18.92 -5.03 4.00
C PRO A 172 -17.56 -5.62 4.39
N CYS A 173 -17.19 -5.45 5.66
CA CYS A 173 -16.03 -6.05 6.28
C CYS A 173 -16.51 -6.94 7.43
N LYS A 174 -15.96 -8.15 7.54
CA LYS A 174 -16.28 -9.09 8.60
C LYS A 174 -15.00 -9.70 9.14
N GLY A 175 -14.83 -9.65 10.46
CA GLY A 175 -13.67 -10.22 11.15
C GLY A 175 -13.11 -9.32 12.25
N ALA A 176 -12.06 -9.82 12.92
CA ALA A 176 -11.39 -9.10 14.00
C ALA A 176 -10.72 -7.81 13.50
N MET A 177 -10.84 -6.76 14.28
CA MET A 177 -10.24 -5.46 14.00
C MET A 177 -8.81 -5.36 14.54
N PRO A 178 -7.87 -4.67 13.89
CA PRO A 178 -8.07 -3.86 12.67
C PRO A 178 -7.89 -4.62 11.37
N ASP A 179 -7.47 -5.89 11.40
CA ASP A 179 -6.97 -6.64 10.24
C ASP A 179 -8.05 -6.77 9.15
N ALA A 180 -9.28 -7.13 9.51
CA ALA A 180 -10.37 -7.30 8.56
C ALA A 180 -10.66 -6.02 7.76
N LEU A 181 -10.64 -4.85 8.41
CA LEU A 181 -10.84 -3.57 7.77
C LEU A 181 -9.66 -3.21 6.85
N GLN A 182 -8.42 -3.42 7.32
CA GLN A 182 -7.21 -3.11 6.55
C GLN A 182 -7.09 -3.97 5.28
N ASP A 183 -7.48 -5.24 5.36
CA ASP A 183 -7.50 -6.15 4.22
C ASP A 183 -8.50 -5.70 3.15
N VAL A 184 -9.73 -5.34 3.55
CA VAL A 184 -10.75 -4.84 2.63
C VAL A 184 -10.32 -3.50 2.05
N ASN A 185 -9.79 -2.59 2.87
CA ASN A 185 -9.29 -1.29 2.41
C ASN A 185 -8.17 -1.46 1.37
N THR A 186 -7.22 -2.35 1.61
CA THR A 186 -6.15 -2.66 0.66
C THR A 186 -6.73 -3.14 -0.68
N LYS A 187 -7.66 -4.09 -0.67
CA LYS A 187 -8.31 -4.61 -1.88
C LYS A 187 -9.10 -3.56 -2.65
N ILE A 188 -9.77 -2.64 -1.95
CA ILE A 188 -10.47 -1.52 -2.58
C ILE A 188 -9.53 -0.71 -3.46
N PHE A 189 -8.37 -0.31 -2.93
CA PHE A 189 -7.44 0.57 -3.64
C PHE A 189 -6.53 -0.15 -4.63
N THR A 190 -6.17 -1.41 -4.38
CA THR A 190 -5.26 -2.17 -5.26
C THR A 190 -5.96 -2.94 -6.36
N GLU A 191 -7.22 -3.35 -6.16
CA GLU A 191 -7.93 -4.23 -7.07
C GLU A 191 -9.22 -3.61 -7.61
N TRP A 192 -10.13 -3.19 -6.73
CA TRP A 192 -11.46 -2.73 -7.13
C TRP A 192 -11.41 -1.38 -7.87
N LEU A 193 -10.78 -0.38 -7.28
CA LEU A 193 -10.74 0.97 -7.86
C LEU A 193 -10.04 1.02 -9.23
N PRO A 194 -8.90 0.34 -9.46
CA PRO A 194 -8.27 0.26 -10.78
C PRO A 194 -9.11 -0.48 -11.83
N ALA A 195 -9.94 -1.44 -11.41
CA ALA A 195 -10.80 -2.22 -12.31
C ALA A 195 -12.15 -1.54 -12.62
N LEU A 196 -12.45 -0.43 -11.98
CA LEU A 196 -13.75 0.25 -12.06
C LEU A 196 -13.94 0.92 -13.41
N LYS A 197 -14.93 0.44 -14.17
CA LYS A 197 -15.20 0.93 -15.54
C LYS A 197 -16.25 2.03 -15.59
N GLU A 198 -17.36 1.87 -14.86
CA GLU A 198 -18.54 2.72 -14.92
C GLU A 198 -18.51 3.92 -13.96
N TYR A 199 -17.71 3.81 -12.92
CA TYR A 199 -17.59 4.83 -11.87
C TYR A 199 -16.16 5.31 -11.75
N GLU A 200 -15.99 6.47 -11.14
CA GLU A 200 -14.72 7.02 -10.70
C GLU A 200 -14.87 7.59 -9.29
N PHE A 201 -13.75 7.82 -8.64
CA PHE A 201 -13.69 8.41 -7.31
C PHE A 201 -14.29 9.84 -7.34
N ALA A 202 -15.26 10.13 -6.48
CA ALA A 202 -15.99 11.40 -6.53
C ALA A 202 -15.31 12.50 -5.73
N ALA A 203 -14.71 12.18 -4.57
CA ALA A 203 -14.10 13.13 -3.65
C ALA A 203 -13.21 12.44 -2.63
N GLY A 204 -12.32 13.17 -1.97
CA GLY A 204 -11.37 12.66 -0.97
C GLY A 204 -12.01 12.35 0.37
N TYR A 205 -12.99 11.47 0.41
CA TYR A 205 -13.60 10.95 1.62
C TYR A 205 -13.47 9.43 1.66
N CYS A 206 -13.23 8.90 2.86
CA CYS A 206 -13.40 7.48 3.16
C CYS A 206 -14.09 7.39 4.51
N VAL A 207 -15.23 6.70 4.57
CA VAL A 207 -15.99 6.50 5.82
C VAL A 207 -15.91 5.05 6.21
N GLU A 208 -15.46 4.81 7.40
CA GLU A 208 -15.48 3.52 8.09
C GLU A 208 -16.69 3.54 9.04
N PHE A 209 -17.63 2.64 8.83
CA PHE A 209 -18.74 2.44 9.77
C PHE A 209 -18.46 1.24 10.64
N TYR A 210 -18.65 1.38 11.93
CA TYR A 210 -18.43 0.36 12.94
C TYR A 210 -19.75 -0.02 13.61
N ASP A 211 -20.08 -1.32 13.60
CA ASP A 211 -21.24 -1.80 14.35
C ASP A 211 -20.95 -1.77 15.85
N ASP A 212 -22.01 -1.80 16.66
CA ASP A 212 -21.91 -1.81 18.11
C ASP A 212 -21.18 -3.07 18.59
N PRO A 213 -19.98 -2.92 19.19
CA PRO A 213 -19.17 -4.06 19.62
C PRO A 213 -19.84 -4.88 20.75
N THR A 214 -20.80 -4.32 21.46
CA THR A 214 -21.52 -5.03 22.53
C THR A 214 -22.43 -6.15 22.00
N LYS A 215 -22.72 -6.17 20.70
CA LYS A 215 -23.48 -7.25 20.04
C LYS A 215 -22.66 -8.52 19.82
N TYR A 216 -21.35 -8.46 20.02
CA TYR A 216 -20.41 -9.54 19.71
C TYR A 216 -19.73 -10.04 20.97
N GLU A 217 -19.56 -11.35 21.09
CA GLU A 217 -19.01 -12.01 22.28
C GLU A 217 -17.61 -11.49 22.64
N LYS A 218 -16.75 -11.26 21.62
CA LYS A 218 -15.39 -10.75 21.79
C LYS A 218 -15.24 -9.28 21.37
N GLY A 219 -16.38 -8.53 21.31
CA GLY A 219 -16.37 -7.14 20.86
C GLY A 219 -15.78 -6.99 19.45
N THR A 220 -14.91 -5.99 19.26
CA THR A 220 -14.23 -5.76 17.97
C THR A 220 -13.23 -6.85 17.58
N GLN A 221 -12.90 -7.77 18.50
CA GLN A 221 -12.01 -8.91 18.24
C GLN A 221 -12.78 -10.18 17.85
N ASP A 222 -14.09 -10.08 17.68
CA ASP A 222 -14.91 -11.20 17.24
C ASP A 222 -14.70 -11.48 15.74
N GLU A 223 -14.64 -12.76 15.37
CA GLU A 223 -14.53 -13.19 13.96
C GLU A 223 -15.75 -12.82 13.11
N ASN A 224 -16.88 -12.54 13.74
CA ASN A 224 -18.12 -12.10 13.12
C ASN A 224 -18.36 -10.60 13.22
N TYR A 225 -17.42 -9.84 13.82
CA TYR A 225 -17.57 -8.41 13.93
C TYR A 225 -17.77 -7.77 12.56
N TYR A 226 -18.77 -6.88 12.46
CA TYR A 226 -19.16 -6.24 11.22
C TYR A 226 -18.78 -4.77 11.19
N CYS A 227 -18.20 -4.34 10.08
CA CYS A 227 -18.00 -2.95 9.75
C CYS A 227 -18.17 -2.73 8.24
N GLU A 228 -18.13 -1.49 7.78
CA GLU A 228 -18.24 -1.14 6.37
C GLU A 228 -17.18 -0.09 6.03
N ILE A 229 -16.68 -0.12 4.78
CA ILE A 229 -15.92 0.98 4.18
C ILE A 229 -16.77 1.60 3.09
N TRP A 230 -16.94 2.92 3.13
CA TRP A 230 -17.71 3.67 2.15
C TRP A 230 -16.79 4.58 1.34
N ILE A 231 -16.78 4.41 0.03
CA ILE A 231 -16.00 5.20 -0.92
C ILE A 231 -16.96 6.01 -1.78
N PRO A 232 -16.82 7.35 -1.85
CA PRO A 232 -17.68 8.18 -2.67
C PRO A 232 -17.34 7.99 -4.15
N VAL A 233 -18.35 7.71 -4.95
CA VAL A 233 -18.22 7.46 -6.39
C VAL A 233 -19.15 8.33 -7.20
N LYS A 234 -18.79 8.58 -8.45
CA LYS A 234 -19.66 9.18 -9.46
C LYS A 234 -19.55 8.42 -10.77
N LYS A 235 -20.61 8.41 -11.56
CA LYS A 235 -20.56 7.81 -12.91
C LYS A 235 -19.57 8.57 -13.77
N LYS A 236 -18.78 7.82 -14.53
CA LYS A 236 -17.96 8.39 -15.60
C LYS A 236 -18.84 9.01 -16.66
N ALA A 237 -18.43 10.16 -17.19
CA ALA A 237 -19.13 10.84 -18.27
C ALA A 237 -18.99 10.08 -19.59
#